data_c7ee0485004e8f1c45083683156e84f9
#
_entry.id   c7ee0485004e8f1c45083683156e84f9
#
_cell.length_a   1.000
_cell.length_b   1.000
_cell.length_c   1.000
_cell.angle_alpha   90.00
_cell.angle_beta   90.00
_cell.angle_gamma   90.00
#
_symmetry.space_group_name_H-M   'P 1'
#
loop_
_entity.id
_entity.type
_entity.pdbx_description
1 polymer ?
#
loop_
_entity_poly.entity_id
_entity_poly.type
_entity_poly.pdbx_seq_one_letter_code
_entity_poly.pdbx_strand_id
1 'polypeptide(L)'
;GIDGTVATAAGFARGRGTPVTLVIGDLALLHDLNSLAMLRELPVVVVVLNNDGGGIFSFLPVAGHGEFFEPYFGTPQGVGFGPAAAMFGLGYESPRTGAEFVEKYRAACARSGSTVIEVKTVREKNVTLHRELLAEIGRDLV
;
A
#
# COMPACT_ATOMS: atom_id res chain seq x y z
N GLY A 1 -3.97 13.90 -1.06
CA GLY A 1 -2.54 13.99 -1.23
C GLY A 1 -1.87 12.63 -1.14
N ILE A 2 -0.87 12.43 -1.96
CA ILE A 2 -0.08 11.19 -2.00
C ILE A 2 1.39 11.42 -1.62
N ASP A 3 1.80 12.69 -1.41
CA ASP A 3 3.17 13.04 -1.02
C ASP A 3 3.32 13.19 0.49
N GLY A 4 4.55 12.97 1.00
CA GLY A 4 4.90 13.14 2.39
C GLY A 4 4.31 12.12 3.36
N THR A 5 3.66 11.05 2.87
CA THR A 5 2.97 10.07 3.72
C THR A 5 3.96 9.23 4.53
N VAL A 6 5.04 8.77 3.90
CA VAL A 6 6.12 8.03 4.57
C VAL A 6 6.87 8.93 5.53
N ALA A 7 7.21 10.16 5.11
CA ALA A 7 7.85 11.16 5.96
C ALA A 7 7.01 11.48 7.21
N THR A 8 5.69 11.60 7.05
CA THR A 8 4.76 11.80 8.16
C THR A 8 4.79 10.62 9.14
N ALA A 9 4.74 9.38 8.65
CA ALA A 9 4.84 8.20 9.49
C ALA A 9 6.17 8.12 10.24
N ALA A 10 7.29 8.49 9.58
CA ALA A 10 8.61 8.58 10.20
C ALA A 10 8.63 9.61 11.34
N GLY A 11 8.10 10.81 11.09
CA GLY A 11 8.02 11.87 12.10
C GLY A 11 7.15 11.45 13.29
N PHE A 12 6.01 10.80 13.02
CA PHE A 12 5.12 10.28 14.06
C PHE A 12 5.79 9.20 14.92
N ALA A 13 6.47 8.22 14.29
CA ALA A 13 7.20 7.17 15.00
C ALA A 13 8.32 7.76 15.88
N ARG A 14 9.07 8.72 15.34
CA ARG A 14 10.16 9.40 16.08
C ARG A 14 9.61 10.18 17.28
N GLY A 15 8.51 10.90 17.11
CA GLY A 15 7.92 11.73 18.17
C GLY A 15 7.27 10.90 19.28
N ARG A 16 6.65 9.77 18.96
CA ARG A 16 6.02 8.89 19.94
C ARG A 16 6.98 7.90 20.60
N GLY A 17 8.08 7.54 19.92
CA GLY A 17 8.98 6.48 20.39
C GLY A 17 8.34 5.08 20.44
N THR A 18 7.27 4.85 19.69
CA THR A 18 6.53 3.58 19.64
C THR A 18 6.41 3.05 18.22
N PRO A 19 6.25 1.72 18.02
CA PRO A 19 6.01 1.16 16.70
C PRO A 19 4.81 1.77 16.00
N VAL A 20 4.93 1.97 14.68
CA VAL A 20 3.90 2.54 13.80
C VAL A 20 3.66 1.63 12.62
N THR A 21 2.41 1.44 12.23
CA THR A 21 2.05 0.81 10.97
C THR A 21 1.52 1.88 10.03
N LEU A 22 2.16 2.00 8.86
CA LEU A 22 1.69 2.80 7.74
C LEU A 22 1.06 1.89 6.71
N VAL A 23 -0.22 2.11 6.36
CA VAL A 23 -0.86 1.47 5.21
C VAL A 23 -0.89 2.49 4.07
N ILE A 24 -0.35 2.12 2.91
CA ILE A 24 -0.14 3.05 1.78
C ILE A 24 -0.35 2.33 0.44
N GLY A 25 -0.87 3.03 -0.56
CA GLY A 25 -0.92 2.52 -1.93
C GLY A 25 0.43 2.63 -2.65
N ASP A 26 0.58 1.85 -3.71
CA ASP A 26 1.80 1.80 -4.53
C ASP A 26 2.19 3.17 -5.14
N LEU A 27 1.25 3.88 -5.76
CA LEU A 27 1.53 5.22 -6.32
C LEU A 27 1.92 6.23 -5.23
N ALA A 28 1.28 6.18 -4.07
CA ALA A 28 1.61 7.07 -2.97
C ALA A 28 3.00 6.76 -2.40
N LEU A 29 3.38 5.48 -2.33
CA LEU A 29 4.74 5.10 -1.92
C LEU A 29 5.77 5.53 -2.95
N LEU A 30 5.50 5.35 -4.26
CA LEU A 30 6.41 5.82 -5.32
C LEU A 30 6.62 7.33 -5.26
N HIS A 31 5.57 8.08 -4.94
CA HIS A 31 5.63 9.54 -4.84
C HIS A 31 6.50 10.04 -3.68
N ASP A 32 6.61 9.26 -2.61
CA ASP A 32 7.38 9.58 -1.39
C ASP A 32 8.52 8.58 -1.12
N LEU A 33 9.05 7.97 -2.19
CA LEU A 33 9.97 6.83 -2.11
C LEU A 33 11.26 7.15 -1.34
N ASN A 34 11.83 8.34 -1.53
CA ASN A 34 13.07 8.75 -0.85
C ASN A 34 12.89 8.86 0.66
N SER A 35 11.67 9.08 1.15
CA SER A 35 11.38 9.15 2.58
C SER A 35 11.58 7.80 3.30
N LEU A 36 11.69 6.68 2.55
CA LEU A 36 12.12 5.39 3.11
C LEU A 36 13.49 5.48 3.81
N ALA A 37 14.37 6.40 3.39
CA ALA A 37 15.65 6.65 4.06
C ALA A 37 15.49 7.05 5.54
N MET A 38 14.37 7.71 5.88
CA MET A 38 14.08 8.16 7.26
C MET A 38 13.69 7.01 8.18
N LEU A 39 13.31 5.86 7.62
CA LEU A 39 12.79 4.71 8.38
C LEU A 39 13.88 3.77 8.91
N ARG A 40 15.15 3.93 8.49
CA ARG A 40 16.23 2.97 8.75
C ARG A 40 16.37 2.57 10.22
N GLU A 41 16.19 3.51 11.14
CA GLU A 41 16.37 3.30 12.59
C GLU A 41 15.06 3.47 13.37
N LEU A 42 13.93 3.36 12.69
CA LEU A 42 12.61 3.50 13.28
C LEU A 42 11.85 2.18 13.26
N PRO A 43 10.98 1.90 14.22
CA PRO A 43 10.12 0.73 14.22
C PRO A 43 8.85 0.99 13.41
N VAL A 44 8.96 1.05 12.08
CA VAL A 44 7.81 1.30 11.19
C VAL A 44 7.56 0.09 10.29
N VAL A 45 6.35 -0.43 10.29
CA VAL A 45 5.89 -1.42 9.32
C VAL A 45 5.12 -0.70 8.22
N VAL A 46 5.66 -0.70 7.00
CA VAL A 46 5.00 -0.12 5.83
C VAL A 46 4.26 -1.22 5.08
N VAL A 47 2.94 -1.24 5.16
CA VAL A 47 2.09 -2.16 4.39
C VAL A 47 1.69 -1.49 3.09
N VAL A 48 2.26 -1.96 1.98
CA VAL A 48 2.00 -1.43 0.65
C VAL A 48 0.91 -2.26 -0.02
N LEU A 49 -0.22 -1.63 -0.33
CA LEU A 49 -1.26 -2.22 -1.17
C LEU A 49 -0.89 -1.94 -2.64
N ASN A 50 -0.17 -2.88 -3.25
CA ASN A 50 0.26 -2.76 -4.64
C ASN A 50 -0.80 -3.37 -5.56
N ASN A 51 -1.61 -2.50 -6.16
CA ASN A 51 -2.62 -2.86 -7.16
C ASN A 51 -2.20 -2.45 -8.59
N ASP A 52 -0.94 -2.04 -8.75
CA ASP A 52 -0.33 -1.59 -9.99
C ASP A 52 -1.06 -0.38 -10.58
N GLY A 53 -1.23 0.68 -9.76
CA GLY A 53 -1.68 1.97 -10.26
C GLY A 53 -2.86 2.62 -9.53
N GLY A 54 -3.57 3.49 -10.24
CA GLY A 54 -4.63 4.34 -9.72
C GLY A 54 -5.98 3.64 -9.52
N GLY A 55 -6.02 2.61 -8.67
CA GLY A 55 -7.21 1.79 -8.44
C GLY A 55 -8.46 2.56 -8.00
N ILE A 56 -8.29 3.70 -7.32
CA ILE A 56 -9.41 4.56 -6.91
C ILE A 56 -10.22 5.07 -8.12
N PHE A 57 -9.57 5.32 -9.24
CA PHE A 57 -10.23 5.84 -10.45
C PHE A 57 -11.13 4.80 -11.12
N SER A 58 -10.94 3.50 -10.82
CA SER A 58 -11.80 2.42 -11.33
C SER A 58 -13.25 2.50 -10.82
N PHE A 59 -13.51 3.31 -9.79
CA PHE A 59 -14.87 3.56 -9.27
C PHE A 59 -15.55 4.78 -9.90
N LEU A 60 -14.84 5.51 -10.76
CA LEU A 60 -15.35 6.72 -11.42
C LEU A 60 -15.88 6.40 -12.84
N PRO A 61 -16.78 7.23 -13.39
CA PRO A 61 -17.31 7.04 -14.75
C PRO A 61 -16.25 6.93 -15.85
N VAL A 62 -15.09 7.58 -15.65
CA VAL A 62 -13.96 7.52 -16.59
C VAL A 62 -13.43 6.10 -16.82
N ALA A 63 -13.65 5.17 -15.90
CA ALA A 63 -13.30 3.77 -16.07
C ALA A 63 -14.01 3.09 -17.26
N GLY A 64 -15.15 3.66 -17.74
CA GLY A 64 -15.83 3.21 -18.95
C GLY A 64 -15.13 3.59 -20.27
N HIS A 65 -14.10 4.44 -20.22
CA HIS A 65 -13.35 4.90 -21.39
C HIS A 65 -11.99 4.20 -21.48
N GLY A 66 -11.99 2.88 -21.82
CA GLY A 66 -10.83 1.98 -21.70
C GLY A 66 -9.55 2.47 -22.40
N GLU A 67 -9.68 3.13 -23.57
CA GLU A 67 -8.52 3.66 -24.31
C GLU A 67 -7.79 4.80 -23.57
N PHE A 68 -8.48 5.54 -22.73
CA PHE A 68 -7.92 6.65 -21.93
C PHE A 68 -7.66 6.24 -20.47
N PHE A 69 -8.37 5.25 -19.98
CA PHE A 69 -8.32 4.90 -18.56
C PHE A 69 -6.94 4.40 -18.14
N GLU A 70 -6.41 3.37 -18.79
CA GLU A 70 -5.13 2.79 -18.37
C GLU A 70 -3.95 3.77 -18.51
N PRO A 71 -3.78 4.52 -19.64
CA PRO A 71 -2.64 5.43 -19.77
C PRO A 71 -2.67 6.63 -18.82
N TYR A 72 -3.87 7.16 -18.47
CA TYR A 72 -3.97 8.46 -17.80
C TYR A 72 -4.55 8.39 -16.37
N PHE A 73 -5.23 7.32 -16.01
CA PHE A 73 -5.87 7.14 -14.69
C PHE A 73 -5.39 5.88 -13.99
N GLY A 74 -5.39 4.75 -14.66
CA GLY A 74 -4.84 3.49 -14.16
C GLY A 74 -3.34 3.61 -13.91
N THR A 75 -2.63 4.15 -14.88
CA THR A 75 -1.19 4.43 -14.82
C THR A 75 -0.36 3.30 -14.21
N PRO A 76 -0.44 2.06 -14.75
CA PRO A 76 0.30 0.92 -14.20
C PRO A 76 1.81 1.19 -14.29
N GLN A 77 2.53 0.93 -13.21
CA GLN A 77 3.96 1.20 -13.11
C GLN A 77 4.82 -0.06 -13.32
N GLY A 78 4.23 -1.25 -13.13
CA GLY A 78 4.95 -2.52 -13.26
C GLY A 78 6.08 -2.72 -12.25
N VAL A 79 6.04 -2.04 -11.10
CA VAL A 79 7.14 -2.06 -10.12
C VAL A 79 6.82 -2.90 -8.89
N GLY A 80 7.88 -3.44 -8.28
CA GLY A 80 7.85 -4.03 -6.96
C GLY A 80 8.77 -3.27 -6.01
N PHE A 81 8.47 -3.27 -4.73
CA PHE A 81 9.16 -2.44 -3.73
C PHE A 81 10.33 -3.13 -3.02
N GLY A 82 10.61 -4.40 -3.33
CA GLY A 82 11.76 -5.13 -2.78
C GLY A 82 13.10 -4.42 -3.02
N PRO A 83 13.42 -4.02 -4.27
CA PRO A 83 14.66 -3.29 -4.56
C PRO A 83 14.77 -1.95 -3.80
N ALA A 84 13.66 -1.22 -3.64
CA ALA A 84 13.63 0.02 -2.87
C ALA A 84 13.87 -0.23 -1.39
N ALA A 85 13.22 -1.22 -0.79
CA ALA A 85 13.47 -1.60 0.60
C ALA A 85 14.95 -1.97 0.81
N ALA A 86 15.53 -2.76 -0.08
CA ALA A 86 16.96 -3.13 -0.02
C ALA A 86 17.88 -1.91 -0.15
N MET A 87 17.58 -0.98 -1.07
CA MET A 87 18.36 0.25 -1.27
C MET A 87 18.46 1.09 0.00
N PHE A 88 17.38 1.15 0.78
CA PHE A 88 17.33 1.91 2.03
C PHE A 88 17.65 1.08 3.27
N GLY A 89 18.03 -0.20 3.12
CA GLY A 89 18.41 -1.09 4.23
C GLY A 89 17.26 -1.52 5.11
N LEU A 90 16.05 -1.59 4.56
CA LEU A 90 14.82 -2.00 5.25
C LEU A 90 14.55 -3.50 5.04
N GLY A 91 13.84 -4.13 5.98
CA GLY A 91 13.28 -5.46 5.75
C GLY A 91 12.23 -5.44 4.63
N TYR A 92 12.09 -6.58 3.93
CA TYR A 92 11.09 -6.73 2.88
C TYR A 92 10.41 -8.08 2.95
N GLU A 93 9.09 -8.09 2.82
CA GLU A 93 8.23 -9.27 2.76
C GLU A 93 7.16 -9.08 1.67
N SER A 94 6.81 -10.17 0.98
CA SER A 94 5.74 -10.18 -0.03
C SER A 94 4.85 -11.41 0.16
N PRO A 95 3.93 -11.37 1.13
CA PRO A 95 3.03 -12.49 1.43
C PRO A 95 2.05 -12.71 0.27
N ARG A 96 1.71 -13.98 0.03
CA ARG A 96 0.76 -14.40 -1.03
C ARG A 96 -0.62 -14.76 -0.49
N THR A 97 -0.72 -14.99 0.82
CA THR A 97 -1.97 -15.37 1.48
C THR A 97 -2.20 -14.52 2.73
N GLY A 98 -3.46 -14.47 3.20
CA GLY A 98 -3.79 -13.76 4.44
C GLY A 98 -3.08 -14.35 5.66
N ALA A 99 -2.89 -15.68 5.70
CA ALA A 99 -2.16 -16.35 6.78
C ALA A 99 -0.67 -15.93 6.79
N GLU A 100 -0.01 -15.94 5.64
CA GLU A 100 1.36 -15.44 5.50
C GLU A 100 1.46 -13.95 5.88
N PHE A 101 0.49 -13.13 5.48
CA PHE A 101 0.47 -11.72 5.85
C PHE A 101 0.47 -11.54 7.37
N VAL A 102 -0.42 -12.25 8.08
CA VAL A 102 -0.51 -12.16 9.55
C VAL A 102 0.80 -12.59 10.22
N GLU A 103 1.41 -13.68 9.76
CA GLU A 103 2.72 -14.16 10.24
C GLU A 103 3.81 -13.11 10.04
N LYS A 104 3.98 -12.62 8.80
CA LYS A 104 5.01 -11.65 8.43
C LYS A 104 4.82 -10.31 9.12
N TYR A 105 3.59 -9.85 9.24
CA TYR A 105 3.25 -8.62 9.94
C TYR A 105 3.61 -8.70 11.43
N ARG A 106 3.25 -9.79 12.12
CA ARG A 106 3.62 -10.00 13.53
C ARG A 106 5.14 -10.04 13.72
N ALA A 107 5.85 -10.73 12.83
CA ALA A 107 7.31 -10.77 12.85
C ALA A 107 7.92 -9.37 12.63
N ALA A 108 7.39 -8.60 11.68
CA ALA A 108 7.83 -7.23 11.42
C ALA A 108 7.61 -6.30 12.63
N CYS A 109 6.45 -6.40 13.30
CA CYS A 109 6.16 -5.62 14.50
C CYS A 109 7.10 -5.94 15.69
N ALA A 110 7.65 -7.14 15.74
CA ALA A 110 8.59 -7.57 16.79
C ALA A 110 10.05 -7.18 16.51
N ARG A 111 10.37 -6.69 15.31
CA ARG A 111 11.74 -6.29 14.92
C ARG A 111 12.07 -4.88 15.41
N SER A 112 13.36 -4.63 15.62
CA SER A 112 13.90 -3.32 16.01
C SER A 112 14.00 -2.33 14.84
N GLY A 113 13.84 -2.76 13.58
CA GLY A 113 13.95 -1.91 12.38
C GLY A 113 12.67 -1.92 11.57
N SER A 114 12.61 -1.06 10.56
CA SER A 114 11.46 -0.97 9.67
C SER A 114 11.43 -2.10 8.63
N THR A 115 10.21 -2.48 8.25
CA THR A 115 9.96 -3.51 7.24
C THR A 115 8.88 -3.02 6.27
N VAL A 116 9.10 -3.22 4.98
CA VAL A 116 8.09 -3.04 3.93
C VAL A 116 7.42 -4.39 3.67
N ILE A 117 6.11 -4.44 3.78
CA ILE A 117 5.29 -5.62 3.45
C ILE A 117 4.45 -5.27 2.23
N GLU A 118 4.81 -5.83 1.08
CA GLU A 118 4.12 -5.59 -0.18
C GLU A 118 3.01 -6.63 -0.40
N VAL A 119 1.76 -6.17 -0.36
CA VAL A 119 0.57 -6.96 -0.65
C VAL A 119 0.11 -6.68 -2.07
N LYS A 120 0.33 -7.64 -2.98
CA LYS A 120 -0.13 -7.53 -4.37
C LYS A 120 -1.61 -7.84 -4.49
N THR A 121 -2.34 -6.95 -5.15
CA THR A 121 -3.78 -7.08 -5.37
C THR A 121 -4.12 -6.87 -6.85
N VAL A 122 -5.36 -7.16 -7.24
CA VAL A 122 -5.85 -7.01 -8.62
C VAL A 122 -6.98 -5.99 -8.61
N ARG A 123 -6.81 -4.89 -9.37
CA ARG A 123 -7.76 -3.75 -9.39
C ARG A 123 -9.18 -4.18 -9.77
N GLU A 124 -9.33 -4.97 -10.81
CA GLU A 124 -10.64 -5.42 -11.32
C GLU A 124 -11.41 -6.26 -10.30
N LYS A 125 -10.70 -7.17 -9.61
CA LYS A 125 -11.30 -7.99 -8.55
C LYS A 125 -11.75 -7.13 -7.37
N ASN A 126 -10.97 -6.12 -7.02
CA ASN A 126 -11.31 -5.18 -5.95
C ASN A 126 -12.58 -4.39 -6.27
N VAL A 127 -12.73 -3.90 -7.50
CA VAL A 127 -13.94 -3.17 -7.96
C VAL A 127 -15.17 -4.07 -7.89
N THR A 128 -15.06 -5.31 -8.38
CA THR A 128 -16.15 -6.28 -8.36
C THR A 128 -16.59 -6.56 -6.92
N LEU A 129 -15.65 -6.88 -6.04
CA LEU A 129 -15.93 -7.14 -4.61
C LEU A 129 -16.62 -5.97 -3.92
N HIS A 130 -16.15 -4.74 -4.15
CA HIS A 130 -16.78 -3.56 -3.56
C HIS A 130 -18.21 -3.35 -4.06
N ARG A 131 -18.46 -3.56 -5.34
CA ARG A 131 -19.83 -3.46 -5.89
C ARG A 131 -20.76 -4.50 -5.30
N GLU A 132 -20.29 -5.74 -5.14
CA GLU A 132 -21.05 -6.82 -4.51
C GLU A 132 -21.39 -6.47 -3.05
N LEU A 133 -20.41 -6.05 -2.26
CA LEU A 133 -20.59 -5.64 -0.87
C LEU A 133 -21.57 -4.47 -0.73
N LEU A 134 -21.45 -3.44 -1.56
CA LEU A 134 -22.37 -2.30 -1.54
C LEU A 134 -23.79 -2.70 -1.90
N ALA A 135 -23.96 -3.61 -2.87
CA ALA A 135 -25.27 -4.13 -3.25
C ALA A 135 -25.90 -4.99 -2.13
N GLU A 136 -25.09 -5.73 -1.38
CA GLU A 136 -25.53 -6.53 -0.24
C GLU A 136 -25.98 -5.63 0.92
N ILE A 137 -25.15 -4.66 1.32
CA ILE A 137 -25.52 -3.66 2.33
C ILE A 137 -26.78 -2.89 1.95
N GLY A 138 -26.94 -2.51 0.68
CA GLY A 138 -28.11 -1.81 0.21
C GLY A 138 -29.42 -2.63 0.30
N ARG A 139 -29.32 -3.96 0.23
CA ARG A 139 -30.48 -4.86 0.42
C ARG A 139 -30.91 -4.99 1.88
N ASP A 140 -29.94 -4.92 2.80
CA ASP A 140 -30.20 -5.06 4.24
C ASP A 140 -30.75 -3.77 4.87
N LEU A 141 -30.69 -2.65 4.15
CA LEU A 141 -31.18 -1.33 4.61
C LEU A 141 -32.59 -0.99 4.13
N VAL A 142 -33.22 -1.84 3.33
CA VAL A 142 -34.61 -1.69 2.80
C VAL A 142 -35.52 -2.73 3.43
#